data_d96e04e110159c9bba5fc8e930469b38
#
_entry.id   d96e04e110159c9bba5fc8e930469b38
#
_cell.length_a   1.000
_cell.length_b   1.000
_cell.length_c   1.000
_cell.angle_alpha   90.00
_cell.angle_beta   90.00
_cell.angle_gamma   90.00
#
_symmetry.space_group_name_H-M   'P 1'
#
loop_
_entity.id
_entity.type
_entity.pdbx_description
1 polymer ?
#
loop_
_entity_poly.entity_id
_entity_poly.type
_entity_poly.pdbx_seq_one_letter_code
_entity_poly.pdbx_strand_id
1 'polypeptide(L)'
;MAQFRYQALSATGENLQGQMEAASAEEVIGKLQEAGHIPVEAKRADEVAAAASWTSLFQRKALTPEQIQQFTEQLATLLGAGQPLDRALAILLDLPESAEAKKTIANVRDAVRGGTSLSTALEQQHGVFSRLYVSTVRAGEVGGSMHETLARLADYLDRSRALRARVVNALIYPAILVTMISLSILFLLGYVVPQFQQMYEGLGAQLPLLTKIVLGLGNAVRAFWWLIPIVLAVLLTWLDRKRRDPVWRRSLDAWMLRQKLLGSLIARLETARLARTLGTLVKNGVPLLQSLTIARNVLGNRVLAEAVDVVTEEVKTGSGLAHSLGKREVFPRLAVQMVQVGEESGELDGMLLKVADTFDRETAQAMDRFLTALVPMLTIAMSIVVGTVILAILTPLYDLTSSIG
;
A
#
# COMPACT_ATOMS: atom_id res chain seq x y z
N MET A 1 25.23 20.83 -25.78
CA MET A 1 24.03 20.55 -26.58
C MET A 1 23.01 19.93 -25.65
N ALA A 2 21.74 20.31 -25.72
CA ALA A 2 20.69 19.77 -24.87
C ALA A 2 19.91 18.71 -25.63
N GLN A 3 19.41 17.66 -24.93
CA GLN A 3 18.52 16.66 -25.56
C GLN A 3 17.09 17.20 -25.60
N PHE A 4 16.51 17.15 -26.77
CA PHE A 4 15.12 17.53 -27.01
C PHE A 4 14.30 16.28 -27.40
N ARG A 5 13.11 16.17 -26.83
CA ARG A 5 12.12 15.18 -27.24
C ARG A 5 11.16 15.84 -28.21
N TYR A 6 10.94 15.21 -29.38
CA TYR A 6 10.06 15.75 -30.41
C TYR A 6 8.94 14.77 -30.75
N GLN A 7 7.83 15.35 -31.19
CA GLN A 7 6.73 14.67 -31.86
C GLN A 7 6.55 15.34 -33.25
N ALA A 8 6.50 14.54 -34.30
CA ALA A 8 6.27 15.00 -35.66
C ALA A 8 5.35 14.04 -36.40
N LEU A 9 4.64 14.54 -37.39
CA LEU A 9 3.86 13.74 -38.31
C LEU A 9 4.67 13.53 -39.60
N SER A 10 4.78 12.28 -40.03
CA SER A 10 5.32 11.93 -41.35
C SER A 10 4.44 12.48 -42.45
N ALA A 11 4.96 12.61 -43.67
CA ALA A 11 4.18 12.94 -44.87
C ALA A 11 3.04 11.94 -45.15
N THR A 12 3.10 10.74 -44.59
CA THR A 12 2.07 9.70 -44.64
C THR A 12 1.05 9.76 -43.52
N GLY A 13 1.17 10.73 -42.55
CA GLY A 13 0.27 10.91 -41.42
C GLY A 13 0.61 10.03 -40.18
N GLU A 14 1.75 9.34 -40.18
CA GLU A 14 2.21 8.55 -39.04
C GLU A 14 2.85 9.44 -37.98
N ASN A 15 2.57 9.15 -36.70
CA ASN A 15 3.10 9.90 -35.56
C ASN A 15 4.51 9.41 -35.21
N LEU A 16 5.51 10.24 -35.48
CA LEU A 16 6.92 9.97 -35.18
C LEU A 16 7.31 10.62 -33.85
N GLN A 17 7.87 9.84 -32.94
CA GLN A 17 8.41 10.32 -31.67
C GLN A 17 9.88 9.93 -31.55
N GLY A 18 10.73 10.89 -31.14
CA GLY A 18 12.16 10.64 -30.99
C GLY A 18 12.83 11.63 -30.06
N GLN A 19 14.14 11.42 -29.86
CA GLN A 19 15.00 12.36 -29.14
C GLN A 19 16.12 12.81 -30.09
N MET A 20 16.45 14.10 -30.04
CA MET A 20 17.49 14.71 -30.87
C MET A 20 18.30 15.70 -30.04
N GLU A 21 19.61 15.76 -30.26
CA GLU A 21 20.47 16.78 -29.69
C GLU A 21 20.44 18.06 -30.54
N ALA A 22 20.16 19.19 -29.89
CA ALA A 22 20.12 20.49 -30.55
C ALA A 22 20.50 21.60 -29.55
N ALA A 23 20.79 22.78 -30.06
CA ALA A 23 21.06 23.95 -29.24
C ALA A 23 19.74 24.64 -28.79
N SER A 24 18.67 24.57 -29.62
CA SER A 24 17.36 25.14 -29.32
C SER A 24 16.21 24.29 -29.90
N ALA A 25 15.01 24.54 -29.39
CA ALA A 25 13.79 23.87 -29.94
C ALA A 25 13.53 24.23 -31.41
N GLU A 26 13.92 25.45 -31.82
CA GLU A 26 13.79 25.93 -33.19
C GLU A 26 14.71 25.16 -34.14
N GLU A 27 15.90 24.76 -33.71
CA GLU A 27 16.81 23.91 -34.49
C GLU A 27 16.23 22.50 -34.72
N VAL A 28 15.55 21.95 -33.69
CA VAL A 28 14.84 20.67 -33.82
C VAL A 28 13.71 20.77 -34.82
N ILE A 29 12.93 21.85 -34.76
CA ILE A 29 11.83 22.13 -35.71
C ILE A 29 12.36 22.25 -37.12
N GLY A 30 13.46 23.01 -37.35
CA GLY A 30 14.09 23.16 -38.65
C GLY A 30 14.56 21.81 -39.24
N LYS A 31 15.26 21.00 -38.48
CA LYS A 31 15.72 19.67 -38.92
C LYS A 31 14.59 18.71 -39.26
N LEU A 32 13.46 18.77 -38.50
CA LEU A 32 12.27 17.97 -38.81
C LEU A 32 11.57 18.42 -40.09
N GLN A 33 11.52 19.73 -40.34
CA GLN A 33 10.97 20.30 -41.59
C GLN A 33 11.84 19.96 -42.80
N GLU A 34 13.17 20.05 -42.65
CA GLU A 34 14.11 19.62 -43.70
C GLU A 34 13.99 18.12 -44.03
N ALA A 35 13.66 17.30 -43.03
CA ALA A 35 13.38 15.88 -43.21
C ALA A 35 11.97 15.57 -43.77
N GLY A 36 11.17 16.60 -44.10
CA GLY A 36 9.82 16.45 -44.67
C GLY A 36 8.75 16.05 -43.65
N HIS A 37 9.02 16.25 -42.35
CA HIS A 37 8.08 15.95 -41.28
C HIS A 37 7.42 17.22 -40.78
N ILE A 38 6.15 17.15 -40.36
CA ILE A 38 5.44 18.26 -39.74
C ILE A 38 5.69 18.21 -38.21
N PRO A 39 6.46 19.14 -37.64
CA PRO A 39 6.71 19.16 -36.20
C PRO A 39 5.42 19.52 -35.45
N VAL A 40 5.03 18.70 -34.49
CA VAL A 40 3.87 18.94 -33.62
C VAL A 40 4.32 19.55 -32.31
N GLU A 41 5.41 19.03 -31.73
CA GLU A 41 5.95 19.50 -30.45
C GLU A 41 7.45 19.20 -30.32
N ALA A 42 8.22 20.17 -29.78
CA ALA A 42 9.63 19.98 -29.43
C ALA A 42 9.87 20.60 -28.04
N LYS A 43 10.24 19.77 -27.06
CA LYS A 43 10.50 20.21 -25.68
C LYS A 43 11.82 19.67 -25.16
N ARG A 44 12.48 20.41 -24.26
CA ARG A 44 13.70 19.93 -23.60
C ARG A 44 13.41 18.68 -22.78
N ALA A 45 14.26 17.66 -22.89
CA ALA A 45 14.09 16.39 -22.17
C ALA A 45 14.03 16.58 -20.65
N ASP A 46 14.78 17.56 -20.12
CA ASP A 46 14.81 17.88 -18.68
C ASP A 46 13.50 18.50 -18.18
N GLU A 47 12.86 19.35 -18.98
CA GLU A 47 11.56 19.96 -18.66
C GLU A 47 10.43 18.93 -18.72
N VAL A 48 10.49 18.03 -19.69
CA VAL A 48 9.52 16.92 -19.79
C VAL A 48 9.68 15.95 -18.63
N ALA A 49 10.90 15.67 -18.20
CA ALA A 49 11.17 14.81 -17.03
C ALA A 49 10.70 15.45 -15.72
N ALA A 50 10.91 16.77 -15.54
CA ALA A 50 10.43 17.50 -14.39
C ALA A 50 8.89 17.60 -14.36
N ALA A 51 8.25 17.94 -15.47
CA ALA A 51 6.80 18.00 -15.59
C ALA A 51 6.15 16.61 -15.41
N ALA A 52 6.74 15.56 -15.99
CA ALA A 52 6.28 14.18 -15.81
C ALA A 52 6.39 13.70 -14.34
N SER A 53 7.38 14.17 -13.60
CA SER A 53 7.54 13.87 -12.17
C SER A 53 6.41 14.47 -11.31
N TRP A 54 5.94 15.67 -11.63
CA TRP A 54 4.83 16.33 -10.91
C TRP A 54 3.46 15.81 -11.35
N THR A 55 3.26 15.56 -12.63
CA THR A 55 2.00 15.01 -13.14
C THR A 55 1.80 13.53 -12.79
N SER A 56 2.88 12.76 -12.62
CA SER A 56 2.78 11.35 -12.19
C SER A 56 2.30 11.21 -10.74
N LEU A 57 2.50 12.21 -9.89
CA LEU A 57 1.93 12.26 -8.52
C LEU A 57 0.41 12.48 -8.52
N PHE A 58 -0.14 13.05 -9.60
CA PHE A 58 -1.57 13.32 -9.79
C PHE A 58 -2.24 12.45 -10.86
N GLN A 59 -1.50 11.56 -11.54
CA GLN A 59 -2.13 10.61 -12.45
C GLN A 59 -3.04 9.68 -11.63
N ARG A 60 -4.34 9.87 -11.77
CA ARG A 60 -5.35 8.94 -11.26
C ARG A 60 -5.04 7.57 -11.84
N LYS A 61 -4.92 6.57 -10.98
CA LYS A 61 -4.78 5.18 -11.43
C LYS A 61 -5.93 4.90 -12.39
N ALA A 62 -5.62 4.28 -13.51
CA ALA A 62 -6.61 3.98 -14.56
C ALA A 62 -7.81 3.18 -14.01
N LEU A 63 -7.58 2.32 -13.01
CA LEU A 63 -8.60 1.63 -12.22
C LEU A 63 -8.29 1.77 -10.73
N THR A 64 -9.31 2.10 -9.94
CA THR A 64 -9.20 2.06 -8.48
C THR A 64 -9.23 0.61 -7.97
N PRO A 65 -8.72 0.33 -6.76
CA PRO A 65 -8.84 -1.02 -6.17
C PRO A 65 -10.27 -1.54 -6.09
N GLU A 66 -11.25 -0.65 -5.92
CA GLU A 66 -12.69 -0.96 -5.96
C GLU A 66 -13.14 -1.41 -7.34
N GLN A 67 -12.75 -0.67 -8.36
CA GLN A 67 -13.09 -1.00 -9.75
C GLN A 67 -12.42 -2.31 -10.19
N ILE A 68 -11.20 -2.60 -9.72
CA ILE A 68 -10.54 -3.90 -9.99
C ILE A 68 -11.30 -5.04 -9.34
N GLN A 69 -11.77 -4.88 -8.09
CA GLN A 69 -12.57 -5.89 -7.40
C GLN A 69 -13.89 -6.13 -8.14
N GLN A 70 -14.64 -5.06 -8.44
CA GLN A 70 -15.91 -5.14 -9.18
C GLN A 70 -15.72 -5.79 -10.56
N PHE A 71 -14.71 -5.38 -11.31
CA PHE A 71 -14.35 -5.98 -12.59
C PHE A 71 -14.10 -7.49 -12.46
N THR A 72 -13.37 -7.90 -11.42
CA THR A 72 -13.03 -9.31 -11.19
C THR A 72 -14.26 -10.13 -10.82
N GLU A 73 -15.10 -9.62 -9.92
CA GLU A 73 -16.33 -10.27 -9.47
C GLU A 73 -17.34 -10.44 -10.61
N GLN A 74 -17.53 -9.38 -11.39
CA GLN A 74 -18.45 -9.39 -12.52
C GLN A 74 -17.95 -10.30 -13.65
N LEU A 75 -16.63 -10.27 -13.93
CA LEU A 75 -16.02 -11.16 -14.91
C LEU A 75 -16.18 -12.63 -14.47
N ALA A 76 -15.91 -12.94 -13.20
CA ALA A 76 -16.14 -14.26 -12.65
C ALA A 76 -17.61 -14.71 -12.80
N THR A 77 -18.55 -13.83 -12.47
CA THR A 77 -19.99 -14.09 -12.57
C THR A 77 -20.42 -14.39 -14.01
N LEU A 78 -19.96 -13.58 -14.97
CA LEU A 78 -20.29 -13.77 -16.39
C LEU A 78 -19.70 -15.06 -16.95
N LEU A 79 -18.46 -15.39 -16.61
CA LEU A 79 -17.82 -16.64 -17.02
C LEU A 79 -18.52 -17.86 -16.36
N GLY A 80 -18.95 -17.73 -15.08
CA GLY A 80 -19.72 -18.75 -14.38
C GLY A 80 -21.10 -18.98 -14.98
N ALA A 81 -21.70 -17.95 -15.57
CA ALA A 81 -22.93 -18.08 -16.36
C ALA A 81 -22.70 -18.64 -17.77
N GLY A 82 -21.46 -19.08 -18.10
CA GLY A 82 -21.12 -19.68 -19.40
C GLY A 82 -20.90 -18.67 -20.51
N GLN A 83 -20.77 -17.37 -20.22
CA GLN A 83 -20.45 -16.40 -21.25
C GLN A 83 -19.02 -16.57 -21.77
N PRO A 84 -18.77 -16.51 -23.08
CA PRO A 84 -17.43 -16.46 -23.64
C PRO A 84 -16.66 -15.23 -23.10
N LEU A 85 -15.34 -15.33 -22.94
CA LEU A 85 -14.50 -14.30 -22.36
C LEU A 85 -14.58 -12.96 -23.09
N ASP A 86 -14.57 -12.95 -24.41
CA ASP A 86 -14.66 -11.75 -25.23
C ASP A 86 -16.00 -11.02 -25.04
N ARG A 87 -17.11 -11.80 -24.93
CA ARG A 87 -18.46 -11.25 -24.67
C ARG A 87 -18.58 -10.74 -23.24
N ALA A 88 -18.02 -11.45 -22.25
CA ALA A 88 -18.00 -11.02 -20.87
C ALA A 88 -17.25 -9.67 -20.76
N LEU A 89 -16.07 -9.52 -21.39
CA LEU A 89 -15.32 -8.28 -21.43
C LEU A 89 -16.07 -7.16 -22.18
N ALA A 90 -16.83 -7.47 -23.22
CA ALA A 90 -17.66 -6.48 -23.92
C ALA A 90 -18.80 -5.94 -23.03
N ILE A 91 -19.45 -6.80 -22.26
CA ILE A 91 -20.47 -6.39 -21.26
C ILE A 91 -19.87 -5.47 -20.20
N LEU A 92 -18.64 -5.80 -19.72
CA LEU A 92 -17.95 -5.03 -18.69
C LEU A 92 -17.52 -3.61 -19.15
N LEU A 93 -17.52 -3.32 -20.43
CA LEU A 93 -17.22 -1.97 -20.95
C LEU A 93 -18.27 -0.92 -20.60
N ASP A 94 -19.52 -1.35 -20.40
CA ASP A 94 -20.62 -0.43 -20.13
C ASP A 94 -20.75 -0.03 -18.65
N LEU A 95 -19.97 -0.68 -17.78
CA LEU A 95 -20.08 -0.53 -16.32
C LEU A 95 -19.24 0.63 -15.72
N PRO A 96 -18.02 0.93 -16.19
CA PRO A 96 -17.22 1.99 -15.59
C PRO A 96 -17.77 3.38 -15.91
N GLU A 97 -17.85 4.24 -14.89
CA GLU A 97 -18.21 5.65 -15.07
C GLU A 97 -17.04 6.49 -15.61
N SER A 98 -15.79 6.06 -15.39
CA SER A 98 -14.61 6.82 -15.83
C SER A 98 -14.14 6.41 -17.24
N ALA A 99 -13.76 7.41 -18.05
CA ALA A 99 -13.25 7.19 -19.39
C ALA A 99 -11.93 6.38 -19.40
N GLU A 100 -11.07 6.58 -18.36
CA GLU A 100 -9.81 5.85 -18.23
C GLU A 100 -10.05 4.36 -17.91
N ALA A 101 -11.04 4.06 -17.06
CA ALA A 101 -11.41 2.68 -16.74
C ALA A 101 -11.98 1.98 -17.98
N LYS A 102 -12.88 2.65 -18.75
CA LYS A 102 -13.39 2.14 -20.03
C LYS A 102 -12.28 1.85 -21.01
N LYS A 103 -11.33 2.76 -21.15
CA LYS A 103 -10.18 2.58 -22.04
C LYS A 103 -9.32 1.39 -21.64
N THR A 104 -9.07 1.20 -20.34
CA THR A 104 -8.29 0.07 -19.83
C THR A 104 -8.97 -1.26 -20.13
N ILE A 105 -10.28 -1.37 -19.86
CA ILE A 105 -11.05 -2.59 -20.15
C ILE A 105 -11.15 -2.83 -21.65
N ALA A 106 -11.31 -1.76 -22.47
CA ALA A 106 -11.30 -1.86 -23.92
C ALA A 106 -9.97 -2.43 -24.45
N ASN A 107 -8.84 -1.92 -23.96
CA ASN A 107 -7.52 -2.43 -24.33
C ASN A 107 -7.37 -3.93 -24.00
N VAL A 108 -7.83 -4.36 -22.81
CA VAL A 108 -7.81 -5.77 -22.42
C VAL A 108 -8.70 -6.61 -23.35
N ARG A 109 -9.93 -6.16 -23.62
CA ARG A 109 -10.83 -6.86 -24.56
C ARG A 109 -10.22 -6.98 -25.95
N ASP A 110 -9.67 -5.88 -26.50
CA ASP A 110 -9.15 -5.86 -27.86
C ASP A 110 -7.91 -6.75 -28.00
N ALA A 111 -7.04 -6.80 -26.97
CA ALA A 111 -5.93 -7.73 -26.92
C ALA A 111 -6.42 -9.20 -26.89
N VAL A 112 -7.43 -9.51 -26.07
CA VAL A 112 -8.02 -10.87 -26.00
C VAL A 112 -8.68 -11.26 -27.32
N ARG A 113 -9.43 -10.34 -27.97
CA ARG A 113 -9.99 -10.57 -29.31
C ARG A 113 -8.91 -10.78 -30.38
N GLY A 114 -7.75 -10.16 -30.20
CA GLY A 114 -6.55 -10.38 -31.03
C GLY A 114 -5.83 -11.70 -30.76
N GLY A 115 -6.36 -12.57 -29.88
CA GLY A 115 -5.78 -13.89 -29.56
C GLY A 115 -4.74 -13.86 -28.45
N THR A 116 -4.55 -12.74 -27.77
CA THR A 116 -3.66 -12.67 -26.58
C THR A 116 -4.38 -13.29 -25.37
N SER A 117 -3.64 -14.01 -24.53
CA SER A 117 -4.21 -14.52 -23.28
C SER A 117 -4.67 -13.40 -22.35
N LEU A 118 -5.70 -13.63 -21.53
CA LEU A 118 -6.20 -12.63 -20.58
C LEU A 118 -5.10 -12.17 -19.62
N SER A 119 -4.30 -13.10 -19.09
CA SER A 119 -3.19 -12.76 -18.20
C SER A 119 -2.16 -11.85 -18.84
N THR A 120 -1.83 -12.06 -20.12
CA THR A 120 -0.91 -11.21 -20.87
C THR A 120 -1.53 -9.84 -21.19
N ALA A 121 -2.81 -9.81 -21.58
CA ALA A 121 -3.54 -8.58 -21.83
C ALA A 121 -3.61 -7.69 -20.56
N LEU A 122 -3.82 -8.29 -19.39
CA LEU A 122 -3.80 -7.60 -18.07
C LEU A 122 -2.39 -7.11 -17.69
N GLU A 123 -1.35 -7.90 -17.98
CA GLU A 123 0.05 -7.53 -17.70
C GLU A 123 0.49 -6.30 -18.52
N GLN A 124 -0.01 -6.18 -19.76
CA GLN A 124 0.22 -5.01 -20.62
C GLN A 124 -0.38 -3.72 -20.05
N GLN A 125 -1.36 -3.79 -19.13
CA GLN A 125 -1.89 -2.62 -18.43
C GLN A 125 -0.99 -2.24 -17.25
N HIS A 126 0.19 -1.71 -17.54
CA HIS A 126 1.25 -1.44 -16.57
C HIS A 126 0.77 -0.65 -15.34
N GLY A 127 1.01 -1.21 -14.14
CA GLY A 127 0.71 -0.56 -12.86
C GLY A 127 -0.76 -0.63 -12.42
N VAL A 128 -1.67 -1.17 -13.23
CA VAL A 128 -3.09 -1.35 -12.91
C VAL A 128 -3.28 -2.63 -12.10
N PHE A 129 -2.92 -3.77 -12.68
CA PHE A 129 -3.06 -5.08 -12.04
C PHE A 129 -1.78 -5.50 -11.32
N SER A 130 -1.90 -6.03 -10.12
CA SER A 130 -0.74 -6.51 -9.34
C SER A 130 -0.16 -7.80 -9.96
N ARG A 131 1.12 -8.08 -9.68
CA ARG A 131 1.75 -9.33 -10.10
C ARG A 131 1.00 -10.57 -9.61
N LEU A 132 0.48 -10.53 -8.37
CA LEU A 132 -0.39 -11.57 -7.84
C LEU A 132 -1.61 -11.78 -8.74
N TYR A 133 -2.33 -10.69 -9.06
CA TYR A 133 -3.52 -10.73 -9.90
C TYR A 133 -3.23 -11.45 -11.23
N VAL A 134 -2.23 -10.96 -11.95
CA VAL A 134 -1.82 -11.50 -13.25
C VAL A 134 -1.38 -12.98 -13.14
N SER A 135 -0.59 -13.32 -12.12
CA SER A 135 -0.12 -14.70 -11.93
C SER A 135 -1.26 -15.66 -11.59
N THR A 136 -2.24 -15.19 -10.79
CA THR A 136 -3.42 -16.00 -10.45
C THR A 136 -4.31 -16.24 -11.67
N VAL A 137 -4.54 -15.18 -12.48
CA VAL A 137 -5.29 -15.32 -13.74
C VAL A 137 -4.58 -16.26 -14.71
N ARG A 138 -3.25 -16.16 -14.84
CA ARG A 138 -2.44 -17.03 -15.68
C ARG A 138 -2.56 -18.51 -15.24
N ALA A 139 -2.57 -18.75 -13.94
CA ALA A 139 -2.77 -20.11 -13.42
C ALA A 139 -4.16 -20.65 -13.78
N GLY A 140 -5.22 -19.83 -13.68
CA GLY A 140 -6.57 -20.20 -14.10
C GLY A 140 -6.70 -20.44 -15.60
N GLU A 141 -5.97 -19.69 -16.44
CA GLU A 141 -5.90 -19.92 -17.89
C GLU A 141 -5.29 -21.28 -18.22
N VAL A 142 -4.12 -21.56 -17.65
CA VAL A 142 -3.41 -22.82 -17.89
C VAL A 142 -4.19 -24.03 -17.36
N GLY A 143 -4.83 -23.86 -16.19
CA GLY A 143 -5.64 -24.92 -15.55
C GLY A 143 -7.05 -25.09 -16.14
N GLY A 144 -7.49 -24.24 -17.08
CA GLY A 144 -8.84 -24.29 -17.65
C GLY A 144 -9.96 -23.94 -16.66
N SER A 145 -9.62 -23.43 -15.47
CA SER A 145 -10.55 -23.14 -14.37
C SER A 145 -10.66 -21.61 -14.11
N MET A 146 -10.78 -20.82 -15.20
CA MET A 146 -10.80 -19.36 -15.14
C MET A 146 -11.88 -18.81 -14.21
N HIS A 147 -13.11 -19.31 -14.32
CA HIS A 147 -14.24 -18.88 -13.50
C HIS A 147 -13.94 -19.04 -11.99
N GLU A 148 -13.55 -20.24 -11.56
CA GLU A 148 -13.26 -20.49 -10.13
C GLU A 148 -12.09 -19.67 -9.63
N THR A 149 -11.07 -19.49 -10.46
CA THR A 149 -9.87 -18.72 -10.12
C THR A 149 -10.20 -17.24 -9.94
N LEU A 150 -11.01 -16.67 -10.83
CA LEU A 150 -11.48 -15.28 -10.72
C LEU A 150 -12.43 -15.08 -9.54
N ALA A 151 -13.32 -16.05 -9.27
CA ALA A 151 -14.20 -15.98 -8.09
C ALA A 151 -13.39 -15.94 -6.78
N ARG A 152 -12.37 -16.80 -6.65
CA ARG A 152 -11.47 -16.79 -5.48
C ARG A 152 -10.62 -15.53 -5.40
N LEU A 153 -10.21 -14.99 -6.54
CA LEU A 153 -9.48 -13.73 -6.60
C LEU A 153 -10.38 -12.55 -6.18
N ALA A 154 -11.65 -12.55 -6.58
CA ALA A 154 -12.64 -11.57 -6.14
C ALA A 154 -12.85 -11.63 -4.63
N ASP A 155 -13.03 -12.84 -4.06
CA ASP A 155 -13.13 -13.06 -2.60
C ASP A 155 -11.88 -12.52 -1.85
N TYR A 156 -10.68 -12.78 -2.39
CA TYR A 156 -9.45 -12.27 -1.81
C TYR A 156 -9.41 -10.74 -1.82
N LEU A 157 -9.77 -10.11 -2.93
CA LEU A 157 -9.80 -8.65 -3.06
C LEU A 157 -10.84 -8.02 -2.12
N ASP A 158 -12.01 -8.64 -2.00
CA ASP A 158 -13.07 -8.18 -1.09
C ASP A 158 -12.62 -8.26 0.38
N ARG A 159 -12.07 -9.39 0.83
CA ARG A 159 -11.54 -9.53 2.20
C ARG A 159 -10.41 -8.54 2.48
N SER A 160 -9.51 -8.32 1.52
CA SER A 160 -8.41 -7.35 1.64
C SER A 160 -8.94 -5.92 1.78
N ARG A 161 -9.98 -5.59 1.01
CA ARG A 161 -10.67 -4.29 1.07
C ARG A 161 -11.42 -4.13 2.40
N ALA A 162 -12.17 -5.14 2.81
CA ALA A 162 -12.91 -5.12 4.08
C ALA A 162 -11.98 -4.90 5.27
N LEU A 163 -10.82 -5.57 5.29
CA LEU A 163 -9.80 -5.36 6.33
C LEU A 163 -9.28 -3.91 6.32
N ARG A 164 -8.94 -3.38 5.15
CA ARG A 164 -8.48 -2.00 5.02
C ARG A 164 -9.55 -0.99 5.45
N ALA A 165 -10.80 -1.20 5.05
CA ALA A 165 -11.90 -0.35 5.45
C ALA A 165 -12.12 -0.36 6.97
N ARG A 166 -12.04 -1.52 7.62
CA ARG A 166 -12.11 -1.65 9.09
C ARG A 166 -11.02 -0.82 9.78
N VAL A 167 -9.77 -0.93 9.30
CA VAL A 167 -8.64 -0.15 9.86
C VAL A 167 -8.86 1.34 9.68
N VAL A 168 -9.23 1.79 8.48
CA VAL A 168 -9.47 3.21 8.20
C VAL A 168 -10.61 3.74 9.06
N ASN A 169 -11.75 3.03 9.09
CA ASN A 169 -12.92 3.44 9.89
C ASN A 169 -12.61 3.51 11.38
N ALA A 170 -11.85 2.55 11.91
CA ALA A 170 -11.45 2.56 13.31
C ALA A 170 -10.49 3.71 13.67
N LEU A 171 -9.72 4.23 12.70
CA LEU A 171 -8.82 5.36 12.89
C LEU A 171 -9.49 6.73 12.75
N ILE A 172 -10.71 6.82 12.21
CA ILE A 172 -11.43 8.10 12.05
C ILE A 172 -11.64 8.77 13.41
N TYR A 173 -12.22 8.05 14.38
CA TYR A 173 -12.49 8.60 15.71
C TYR A 173 -11.20 9.06 16.43
N PRO A 174 -10.13 8.26 16.53
CA PRO A 174 -8.84 8.70 17.06
C PRO A 174 -8.28 9.94 16.35
N ALA A 175 -8.37 10.01 15.02
CA ALA A 175 -7.88 11.14 14.26
C ALA A 175 -8.65 12.44 14.59
N ILE A 176 -9.98 12.37 14.67
CA ILE A 176 -10.81 13.51 15.07
C ILE A 176 -10.45 13.95 16.50
N LEU A 177 -10.36 13.00 17.44
CA LEU A 177 -10.06 13.26 18.84
C LEU A 177 -8.69 13.93 19.00
N VAL A 178 -7.65 13.38 18.38
CA VAL A 178 -6.29 13.97 18.39
C VAL A 178 -6.29 15.36 17.77
N THR A 179 -6.99 15.57 16.67
CA THR A 179 -7.08 16.87 16.00
C THR A 179 -7.74 17.92 16.90
N MET A 180 -8.89 17.58 17.50
CA MET A 180 -9.62 18.49 18.39
C MET A 180 -8.82 18.86 19.64
N ILE A 181 -8.18 17.88 20.27
CA ILE A 181 -7.36 18.11 21.46
C ILE A 181 -6.11 18.91 21.08
N SER A 182 -5.44 18.61 19.96
CA SER A 182 -4.30 19.40 19.48
C SER A 182 -4.70 20.84 19.23
N LEU A 183 -5.85 21.07 18.63
CA LEU A 183 -6.37 22.42 18.40
C LEU A 183 -6.66 23.15 19.72
N SER A 184 -7.25 22.47 20.70
CA SER A 184 -7.50 23.02 22.04
C SER A 184 -6.20 23.36 22.77
N ILE A 185 -5.20 22.48 22.70
CA ILE A 185 -3.88 22.74 23.32
C ILE A 185 -3.19 23.93 22.62
N LEU A 186 -3.22 24.00 21.29
CA LEU A 186 -2.67 25.13 20.54
C LEU A 186 -3.34 26.46 20.92
N PHE A 187 -4.66 26.44 21.11
CA PHE A 187 -5.41 27.61 21.58
C PHE A 187 -5.00 28.02 23.00
N LEU A 188 -4.94 27.07 23.92
CA LEU A 188 -4.51 27.33 25.30
C LEU A 188 -3.09 27.87 25.36
N LEU A 189 -2.16 27.22 24.68
CA LEU A 189 -0.74 27.63 24.68
C LEU A 189 -0.49 28.92 23.90
N GLY A 190 -1.24 29.16 22.80
CA GLY A 190 -1.04 30.33 21.94
C GLY A 190 -1.76 31.59 22.41
N TYR A 191 -2.86 31.43 23.15
CA TYR A 191 -3.69 32.57 23.58
C TYR A 191 -3.78 32.72 25.10
N VAL A 192 -4.12 31.67 25.82
CA VAL A 192 -4.41 31.75 27.26
C VAL A 192 -3.13 31.87 28.08
N VAL A 193 -2.15 31.02 27.84
CA VAL A 193 -0.89 31.00 28.63
C VAL A 193 -0.08 32.27 28.51
N PRO A 194 0.07 32.98 27.36
CA PRO A 194 0.77 34.27 27.28
C PRO A 194 0.13 35.39 28.11
N GLN A 195 -1.20 35.38 28.30
CA GLN A 195 -1.87 36.37 29.16
C GLN A 195 -1.44 36.21 30.62
N PHE A 196 -1.29 34.96 31.08
CA PHE A 196 -0.76 34.73 32.43
C PHE A 196 0.71 35.11 32.56
N GLN A 197 1.52 34.90 31.54
CA GLN A 197 2.93 35.32 31.53
C GLN A 197 3.08 36.83 31.76
N GLN A 198 2.33 37.65 31.04
CA GLN A 198 2.35 39.11 31.18
C GLN A 198 1.95 39.54 32.59
N MET A 199 0.97 38.91 33.19
CA MET A 199 0.53 39.19 34.55
C MET A 199 1.62 38.86 35.59
N TYR A 200 2.34 37.74 35.42
CA TYR A 200 3.45 37.34 36.29
C TYR A 200 4.67 38.23 36.18
N GLU A 201 5.04 38.62 34.96
CA GLU A 201 6.14 39.56 34.72
C GLU A 201 5.87 40.93 35.38
N GLY A 202 4.58 41.36 35.33
CA GLY A 202 4.14 42.60 35.99
C GLY A 202 4.24 42.56 37.53
N LEU A 203 4.21 41.36 38.13
CA LEU A 203 4.31 41.16 39.59
C LEU A 203 5.72 40.82 40.07
N GLY A 204 6.70 40.68 39.17
CA GLY A 204 8.07 40.31 39.51
C GLY A 204 8.22 38.87 40.06
N ALA A 205 7.21 38.03 39.92
CA ALA A 205 7.20 36.68 40.46
C ALA A 205 7.83 35.68 39.47
N GLN A 206 8.54 34.68 40.00
CA GLN A 206 9.13 33.63 39.16
C GLN A 206 8.08 32.58 38.76
N LEU A 207 7.98 32.29 37.47
CA LEU A 207 7.11 31.24 36.95
C LEU A 207 7.52 29.88 37.46
N PRO A 208 6.58 29.03 37.89
CA PRO A 208 6.84 27.62 38.25
C PRO A 208 7.48 26.84 37.10
N LEU A 209 8.28 25.83 37.43
CA LEU A 209 9.07 25.07 36.46
C LEU A 209 8.19 24.37 35.43
N LEU A 210 7.04 23.82 35.84
CA LEU A 210 6.06 23.18 34.97
C LEU A 210 5.52 24.16 33.92
N THR A 211 5.15 25.38 34.35
CA THR A 211 4.66 26.45 33.47
C THR A 211 5.74 26.89 32.47
N LYS A 212 7.01 27.01 32.91
CA LYS A 212 8.14 27.33 32.02
C LYS A 212 8.32 26.26 30.93
N ILE A 213 8.21 24.97 31.25
CA ILE A 213 8.31 23.89 30.29
C ILE A 213 7.16 23.96 29.28
N VAL A 214 5.92 24.11 29.77
CA VAL A 214 4.73 24.15 28.90
C VAL A 214 4.75 25.38 27.99
N LEU A 215 5.18 26.57 28.51
CA LEU A 215 5.41 27.79 27.72
C LEU A 215 6.51 27.59 26.67
N GLY A 216 7.64 27.00 27.05
CA GLY A 216 8.73 26.71 26.14
C GLY A 216 8.30 25.81 24.97
N LEU A 217 7.52 24.75 25.26
CA LEU A 217 6.92 23.90 24.25
C LEU A 217 5.92 24.64 23.37
N GLY A 218 5.05 25.46 23.96
CA GLY A 218 4.08 26.26 23.22
C GLY A 218 4.75 27.24 22.25
N ASN A 219 5.78 27.95 22.72
CA ASN A 219 6.58 28.89 21.90
C ASN A 219 7.33 28.14 20.79
N ALA A 220 7.90 26.97 21.08
CA ALA A 220 8.54 26.13 20.07
C ALA A 220 7.55 25.68 18.99
N VAL A 221 6.36 25.21 19.39
CA VAL A 221 5.31 24.82 18.43
C VAL A 221 4.88 26.03 17.60
N ARG A 222 4.69 27.22 18.21
CA ARG A 222 4.31 28.45 17.49
C ARG A 222 5.40 28.93 16.53
N ALA A 223 6.67 28.81 16.90
CA ALA A 223 7.78 29.20 16.05
C ALA A 223 8.02 28.21 14.89
N PHE A 224 7.82 26.92 15.13
CA PHE A 224 8.23 25.84 14.23
C PHE A 224 7.08 25.03 13.64
N TRP A 225 5.80 25.46 13.79
CA TRP A 225 4.65 24.72 13.27
C TRP A 225 4.74 24.43 11.76
N TRP A 226 5.31 25.34 10.99
CA TRP A 226 5.53 25.22 9.55
C TRP A 226 6.62 24.19 9.21
N LEU A 227 7.49 23.88 10.18
CA LEU A 227 8.55 22.87 10.02
C LEU A 227 7.96 21.44 10.09
N ILE A 228 6.86 21.28 10.83
CA ILE A 228 6.20 19.95 11.00
C ILE A 228 5.81 19.34 9.66
N PRO A 229 5.06 20.00 8.76
CA PRO A 229 4.74 19.44 7.46
C PRO A 229 5.97 19.21 6.57
N ILE A 230 6.99 20.05 6.66
CA ILE A 230 8.24 19.86 5.91
C ILE A 230 9.01 18.64 6.41
N VAL A 231 9.20 18.51 7.72
CA VAL A 231 9.87 17.34 8.32
C VAL A 231 9.08 16.07 7.98
N LEU A 232 7.75 16.11 8.04
CA LEU A 232 6.90 14.99 7.67
C LEU A 232 7.07 14.62 6.18
N ALA A 233 7.07 15.61 5.29
CA ALA A 233 7.29 15.39 3.87
C ALA A 233 8.69 14.82 3.57
N VAL A 234 9.73 15.37 4.20
CA VAL A 234 11.12 14.86 4.09
C VAL A 234 11.22 13.44 4.65
N LEU A 235 10.60 13.18 5.80
CA LEU A 235 10.58 11.84 6.41
C LEU A 235 9.87 10.82 5.51
N LEU A 236 8.71 11.18 4.95
CA LEU A 236 7.96 10.33 4.04
C LEU A 236 8.73 10.03 2.75
N THR A 237 9.36 11.04 2.14
CA THR A 237 10.18 10.86 0.93
C THR A 237 11.45 10.07 1.21
N TRP A 238 12.10 10.31 2.36
CA TRP A 238 13.25 9.54 2.80
C TRP A 238 12.88 8.07 3.07
N LEU A 239 11.76 7.83 3.73
CA LEU A 239 11.24 6.49 4.02
C LEU A 239 10.87 5.75 2.72
N ASP A 240 10.25 6.43 1.74
CA ASP A 240 9.93 5.85 0.44
C ASP A 240 11.20 5.48 -0.34
N ARG A 241 12.21 6.37 -0.35
CA ARG A 241 13.52 6.06 -0.96
C ARG A 241 14.21 4.88 -0.28
N LYS A 242 14.23 4.86 1.06
CA LYS A 242 14.83 3.78 1.85
C LYS A 242 14.10 2.44 1.65
N ARG A 243 12.78 2.45 1.51
CA ARG A 243 11.99 1.23 1.23
C ARG A 243 12.31 0.60 -0.13
N ARG A 244 12.88 1.36 -1.07
CA ARG A 244 13.35 0.85 -2.37
C ARG A 244 14.69 0.15 -2.28
N ASP A 245 15.49 0.44 -1.25
CA ASP A 245 16.76 -0.26 -0.97
C ASP A 245 16.46 -1.68 -0.46
N PRO A 246 16.89 -2.73 -1.19
CA PRO A 246 16.63 -4.12 -0.83
C PRO A 246 17.24 -4.53 0.51
N VAL A 247 18.41 -4.02 0.86
CA VAL A 247 19.13 -4.37 2.10
C VAL A 247 18.44 -3.77 3.31
N TRP A 248 18.10 -2.48 3.24
CA TRP A 248 17.41 -1.79 4.32
C TRP A 248 16.02 -2.38 4.58
N ARG A 249 15.26 -2.69 3.50
CA ARG A 249 13.94 -3.30 3.59
C ARG A 249 14.00 -4.67 4.28
N ARG A 250 14.99 -5.50 3.92
CA ARG A 250 15.21 -6.79 4.57
C ARG A 250 15.50 -6.65 6.08
N SER A 251 16.36 -5.67 6.45
CA SER A 251 16.68 -5.41 7.85
C SER A 251 15.46 -4.91 8.65
N LEU A 252 14.65 -4.04 8.04
CA LEU A 252 13.41 -3.57 8.64
C LEU A 252 12.40 -4.72 8.82
N ASP A 253 12.22 -5.55 7.80
CA ASP A 253 11.31 -6.70 7.83
C ASP A 253 11.76 -7.72 8.89
N ALA A 254 13.06 -7.97 9.02
CA ALA A 254 13.63 -8.83 10.06
C ALA A 254 13.44 -8.23 11.47
N TRP A 255 13.63 -6.92 11.63
CA TRP A 255 13.40 -6.24 12.91
C TRP A 255 11.91 -6.31 13.32
N MET A 256 10.99 -6.07 12.36
CA MET A 256 9.55 -6.17 12.61
C MET A 256 9.14 -7.58 13.04
N LEU A 257 9.69 -8.63 12.43
CA LEU A 257 9.41 -10.02 12.82
C LEU A 257 9.93 -10.37 14.22
N ARG A 258 10.98 -9.72 14.70
CA ARG A 258 11.52 -9.94 16.08
C ARG A 258 10.66 -9.31 17.17
N GLN A 259 9.77 -8.38 16.83
CA GLN A 259 8.88 -7.76 17.82
C GLN A 259 7.79 -8.73 18.27
N LYS A 260 7.64 -8.94 19.58
CA LYS A 260 6.75 -9.98 20.16
C LYS A 260 5.29 -9.88 19.67
N LEU A 261 4.74 -8.68 19.56
CA LEU A 261 3.35 -8.46 19.13
C LEU A 261 3.22 -8.37 17.61
N LEU A 262 4.02 -7.50 16.98
CA LEU A 262 3.97 -7.27 15.53
C LEU A 262 4.49 -8.46 14.72
N GLY A 263 5.54 -9.12 15.21
CA GLY A 263 6.16 -10.25 14.49
C GLY A 263 5.22 -11.42 14.34
N SER A 264 4.52 -11.80 15.41
CA SER A 264 3.54 -12.89 15.34
C SER A 264 2.36 -12.56 14.42
N LEU A 265 1.91 -11.30 14.40
CA LEU A 265 0.83 -10.84 13.53
C LEU A 265 1.26 -10.86 12.05
N ILE A 266 2.46 -10.36 11.76
CA ILE A 266 3.03 -10.36 10.40
C ILE A 266 3.23 -11.80 9.91
N ALA A 267 3.82 -12.67 10.75
CA ALA A 267 4.04 -14.06 10.40
C ALA A 267 2.72 -14.78 10.05
N ARG A 268 1.64 -14.59 10.83
CA ARG A 268 0.32 -15.15 10.57
C ARG A 268 -0.29 -14.60 9.29
N LEU A 269 -0.25 -13.28 9.09
CA LEU A 269 -0.79 -12.62 7.90
C LEU A 269 -0.10 -13.10 6.62
N GLU A 270 1.24 -13.13 6.62
CA GLU A 270 2.01 -13.58 5.45
C GLU A 270 1.85 -15.08 5.22
N THR A 271 1.76 -15.89 6.29
CA THR A 271 1.47 -17.33 6.18
C THR A 271 0.06 -17.58 5.63
N ALA A 272 -0.95 -16.79 6.03
CA ALA A 272 -2.29 -16.87 5.47
C ALA A 272 -2.29 -16.58 3.97
N ARG A 273 -1.57 -15.54 3.53
CA ARG A 273 -1.42 -15.19 2.12
C ARG A 273 -0.73 -16.29 1.32
N LEU A 274 0.38 -16.82 1.85
CA LEU A 274 1.12 -17.92 1.25
C LEU A 274 0.20 -19.15 1.09
N ALA A 275 -0.43 -19.59 2.18
CA ALA A 275 -1.28 -20.76 2.22
C ALA A 275 -2.52 -20.61 1.32
N ARG A 276 -3.14 -19.44 1.28
CA ARG A 276 -4.27 -19.14 0.39
C ARG A 276 -3.87 -19.27 -1.06
N THR A 277 -2.73 -18.67 -1.44
CA THR A 277 -2.26 -18.71 -2.82
C THR A 277 -1.85 -20.11 -3.22
N LEU A 278 -1.05 -20.81 -2.39
CA LEU A 278 -0.66 -22.20 -2.63
C LEU A 278 -1.87 -23.11 -2.74
N GLY A 279 -2.77 -23.08 -1.75
CA GLY A 279 -3.94 -23.94 -1.72
C GLY A 279 -4.86 -23.71 -2.93
N THR A 280 -5.01 -22.45 -3.36
CA THR A 280 -5.79 -22.12 -4.56
C THR A 280 -5.14 -22.67 -5.83
N LEU A 281 -3.83 -22.49 -6.00
CA LEU A 281 -3.10 -22.95 -7.18
C LEU A 281 -3.06 -24.48 -7.26
N VAL A 282 -2.72 -25.13 -6.15
CA VAL A 282 -2.67 -26.61 -6.08
C VAL A 282 -4.06 -27.21 -6.33
N LYS A 283 -5.11 -26.63 -5.75
CA LYS A 283 -6.50 -27.05 -5.99
C LYS A 283 -6.92 -26.92 -7.46
N ASN A 284 -6.33 -25.95 -8.17
CA ASN A 284 -6.56 -25.76 -9.61
C ASN A 284 -5.60 -26.61 -10.49
N GLY A 285 -4.88 -27.57 -9.90
CA GLY A 285 -4.00 -28.49 -10.64
C GLY A 285 -2.64 -27.90 -11.02
N VAL A 286 -2.28 -26.71 -10.51
CA VAL A 286 -0.94 -26.16 -10.77
C VAL A 286 0.10 -26.94 -9.99
N PRO A 287 1.21 -27.40 -10.61
CA PRO A 287 2.27 -28.14 -9.91
C PRO A 287 2.81 -27.39 -8.70
N LEU A 288 3.09 -28.09 -7.59
CA LEU A 288 3.49 -27.53 -6.31
C LEU A 288 4.69 -26.57 -6.42
N LEU A 289 5.74 -26.92 -7.16
CA LEU A 289 6.92 -26.05 -7.34
C LEU A 289 6.59 -24.74 -8.05
N GLN A 290 5.75 -24.79 -9.06
CA GLN A 290 5.28 -23.59 -9.74
C GLN A 290 4.40 -22.75 -8.82
N SER A 291 3.53 -23.39 -8.04
CA SER A 291 2.68 -22.73 -7.05
C SER A 291 3.49 -22.03 -5.97
N LEU A 292 4.57 -22.63 -5.48
CA LEU A 292 5.52 -22.02 -4.53
C LEU A 292 6.17 -20.77 -5.10
N THR A 293 6.63 -20.84 -6.35
CA THR A 293 7.25 -19.70 -7.05
C THR A 293 6.27 -18.53 -7.20
N ILE A 294 5.01 -18.82 -7.53
CA ILE A 294 3.96 -17.78 -7.64
C ILE A 294 3.61 -17.22 -6.26
N ALA A 295 3.40 -18.10 -5.28
CA ALA A 295 3.00 -17.71 -3.92
C ALA A 295 4.07 -16.91 -3.18
N ARG A 296 5.34 -17.17 -3.46
CA ARG A 296 6.48 -16.35 -2.96
C ARG A 296 6.34 -14.88 -3.34
N ASN A 297 5.86 -14.58 -4.55
CA ASN A 297 5.72 -13.20 -5.04
C ASN A 297 4.59 -12.42 -4.38
N VAL A 298 3.69 -13.10 -3.66
CA VAL A 298 2.58 -12.50 -2.90
C VAL A 298 3.04 -11.97 -1.55
N LEU A 299 4.14 -12.50 -1.02
CA LEU A 299 4.65 -12.15 0.29
C LEU A 299 5.17 -10.72 0.29
N GLY A 300 4.68 -9.93 1.25
CA GLY A 300 5.11 -8.54 1.48
C GLY A 300 6.43 -8.46 2.25
N ASN A 301 6.68 -9.42 3.14
CA ASN A 301 7.87 -9.49 3.97
C ASN A 301 8.99 -10.27 3.26
N ARG A 302 10.15 -9.66 3.08
CA ARG A 302 11.29 -10.25 2.36
C ARG A 302 11.89 -11.47 3.06
N VAL A 303 11.91 -11.48 4.38
CA VAL A 303 12.49 -12.61 5.15
C VAL A 303 11.65 -13.88 4.93
N LEU A 304 10.31 -13.76 4.93
CA LEU A 304 9.44 -14.88 4.61
C LEU A 304 9.54 -15.28 3.14
N ALA A 305 9.66 -14.31 2.22
CA ALA A 305 9.84 -14.60 0.80
C ALA A 305 11.15 -15.38 0.55
N GLU A 306 12.27 -14.96 1.15
CA GLU A 306 13.55 -15.67 1.09
C GLU A 306 13.46 -17.08 1.72
N ALA A 307 12.70 -17.22 2.81
CA ALA A 307 12.46 -18.52 3.42
C ALA A 307 11.70 -19.46 2.46
N VAL A 308 10.71 -18.96 1.72
CA VAL A 308 9.99 -19.71 0.70
C VAL A 308 10.89 -20.07 -0.49
N ASP A 309 11.81 -19.19 -0.91
CA ASP A 309 12.78 -19.51 -1.95
C ASP A 309 13.63 -20.74 -1.56
N VAL A 310 14.10 -20.79 -0.32
CA VAL A 310 14.87 -21.94 0.19
C VAL A 310 14.00 -23.20 0.30
N VAL A 311 12.75 -23.07 0.79
CA VAL A 311 11.78 -24.18 0.83
C VAL A 311 11.55 -24.72 -0.58
N THR A 312 11.41 -23.87 -1.58
CA THR A 312 11.19 -24.28 -2.97
C THR A 312 12.33 -25.14 -3.50
N GLU A 313 13.58 -24.76 -3.22
CA GLU A 313 14.77 -25.57 -3.62
C GLU A 313 14.85 -26.90 -2.84
N GLU A 314 14.52 -26.91 -1.53
CA GLU A 314 14.46 -28.15 -0.76
C GLU A 314 13.37 -29.10 -1.27
N VAL A 315 12.18 -28.59 -1.61
CA VAL A 315 11.09 -29.39 -2.19
C VAL A 315 11.46 -29.91 -3.58
N LYS A 316 12.16 -29.13 -4.39
CA LYS A 316 12.64 -29.54 -5.71
C LYS A 316 13.66 -30.68 -5.62
N THR A 317 14.44 -30.76 -4.53
CA THR A 317 15.36 -31.88 -4.25
C THR A 317 14.70 -33.07 -3.57
N GLY A 318 13.37 -33.06 -3.40
CA GLY A 318 12.59 -34.18 -2.88
C GLY A 318 12.27 -34.11 -1.38
N SER A 319 12.57 -33.01 -0.71
CA SER A 319 12.13 -32.82 0.68
C SER A 319 10.63 -32.54 0.75
N GLY A 320 9.96 -33.01 1.81
CA GLY A 320 8.56 -32.66 2.06
C GLY A 320 8.37 -31.16 2.33
N LEU A 321 7.23 -30.61 1.92
CA LEU A 321 6.89 -29.19 2.11
C LEU A 321 6.84 -28.83 3.60
N ALA A 322 6.11 -29.64 4.41
CA ALA A 322 5.99 -29.42 5.85
C ALA A 322 7.35 -29.45 6.57
N HIS A 323 8.19 -30.43 6.22
CA HIS A 323 9.53 -30.56 6.77
C HIS A 323 10.40 -29.33 6.44
N SER A 324 10.36 -28.88 5.20
CA SER A 324 11.13 -27.71 4.74
C SER A 324 10.64 -26.40 5.38
N LEU A 325 9.32 -26.21 5.54
CA LEU A 325 8.73 -25.08 6.26
C LEU A 325 9.08 -25.11 7.75
N GLY A 326 9.06 -26.31 8.38
CA GLY A 326 9.33 -26.51 9.80
C GLY A 326 10.76 -26.16 10.24
N LYS A 327 11.73 -26.30 9.33
CA LYS A 327 13.12 -25.84 9.55
C LYS A 327 13.24 -24.31 9.66
N ARG A 328 12.21 -23.59 9.25
CA ARG A 328 12.17 -22.13 9.24
C ARG A 328 11.30 -21.64 10.40
N GLU A 329 11.93 -21.09 11.43
CA GLU A 329 11.24 -20.58 12.63
C GLU A 329 10.29 -19.39 12.36
N VAL A 330 10.30 -18.85 11.13
CA VAL A 330 9.45 -17.72 10.74
C VAL A 330 7.99 -18.11 10.47
N PHE A 331 7.71 -19.40 10.25
CA PHE A 331 6.35 -19.89 10.04
C PHE A 331 5.71 -20.35 11.35
N PRO A 332 4.43 -20.03 11.61
CA PRO A 332 3.72 -20.52 12.79
C PRO A 332 3.66 -22.05 12.83
N ARG A 333 3.92 -22.63 14.00
CA ARG A 333 3.95 -24.11 14.18
C ARG A 333 2.65 -24.79 13.74
N LEU A 334 1.49 -24.16 14.01
CA LEU A 334 0.20 -24.70 13.58
C LEU A 334 0.11 -24.83 12.05
N ALA A 335 0.63 -23.86 11.29
CA ALA A 335 0.67 -23.94 9.83
C ALA A 335 1.47 -25.16 9.35
N VAL A 336 2.67 -25.35 9.91
CA VAL A 336 3.55 -26.47 9.57
C VAL A 336 2.87 -27.81 9.85
N GLN A 337 2.24 -27.96 11.02
CA GLN A 337 1.51 -29.17 11.40
C GLN A 337 0.33 -29.46 10.45
N MET A 338 -0.46 -28.44 10.10
CA MET A 338 -1.58 -28.60 9.17
C MET A 338 -1.12 -28.97 7.76
N VAL A 339 -0.01 -28.38 7.30
CA VAL A 339 0.60 -28.72 6.00
C VAL A 339 1.11 -30.18 6.04
N GLN A 340 1.72 -30.61 7.14
CA GLN A 340 2.16 -31.99 7.31
C GLN A 340 1.00 -32.98 7.19
N VAL A 341 -0.11 -32.74 7.88
CA VAL A 341 -1.31 -33.56 7.76
C VAL A 341 -1.82 -33.59 6.32
N GLY A 342 -1.79 -32.45 5.62
CA GLY A 342 -2.19 -32.39 4.21
C GLY A 342 -1.27 -33.17 3.27
N GLU A 343 0.04 -33.16 3.53
CA GLU A 343 1.00 -33.98 2.77
C GLU A 343 0.77 -35.52 3.00
N GLU A 344 0.59 -35.88 4.27
CA GLU A 344 0.39 -37.29 4.63
C GLU A 344 -0.95 -37.84 4.14
N SER A 345 -2.01 -37.04 4.12
CA SER A 345 -3.35 -37.43 3.66
C SER A 345 -3.56 -37.26 2.16
N GLY A 346 -2.67 -36.59 1.44
CA GLY A 346 -2.85 -36.22 0.03
C GLY A 346 -3.85 -35.07 -0.20
N GLU A 347 -4.35 -34.43 0.85
CA GLU A 347 -5.30 -33.29 0.81
C GLU A 347 -4.61 -31.97 1.09
N LEU A 348 -3.44 -31.75 0.49
CA LEU A 348 -2.60 -30.57 0.73
C LEU A 348 -3.32 -29.26 0.43
N ASP A 349 -4.08 -29.20 -0.67
CA ASP A 349 -4.85 -28.01 -1.09
C ASP A 349 -5.91 -27.62 -0.06
N GLY A 350 -6.68 -28.60 0.44
CA GLY A 350 -7.70 -28.40 1.46
C GLY A 350 -7.11 -27.90 2.79
N MET A 351 -5.99 -28.49 3.22
CA MET A 351 -5.32 -28.11 4.46
C MET A 351 -4.65 -26.73 4.36
N LEU A 352 -4.05 -26.39 3.22
CA LEU A 352 -3.53 -25.04 2.98
C LEU A 352 -4.63 -23.97 3.05
N LEU A 353 -5.80 -24.23 2.47
CA LEU A 353 -6.94 -23.30 2.55
C LEU A 353 -7.46 -23.17 3.99
N LYS A 354 -7.48 -24.27 4.78
CA LYS A 354 -7.83 -24.21 6.21
C LYS A 354 -6.81 -23.40 7.03
N VAL A 355 -5.50 -23.54 6.75
CA VAL A 355 -4.44 -22.71 7.33
C VAL A 355 -4.73 -21.23 7.07
N ALA A 356 -5.03 -20.90 5.82
CA ALA A 356 -5.33 -19.54 5.41
C ALA A 356 -6.56 -19.00 6.16
N ASP A 357 -7.68 -19.72 6.19
CA ASP A 357 -8.90 -19.31 6.90
C ASP A 357 -8.69 -19.14 8.40
N THR A 358 -7.86 -19.98 9.01
CA THR A 358 -7.55 -19.91 10.44
C THR A 358 -6.76 -18.65 10.76
N PHE A 359 -5.68 -18.38 10.02
CA PHE A 359 -4.84 -17.19 10.26
C PHE A 359 -5.47 -15.89 9.79
N ASP A 360 -6.33 -15.90 8.78
CA ASP A 360 -7.12 -14.72 8.42
C ASP A 360 -8.04 -14.31 9.57
N ARG A 361 -8.72 -15.27 10.21
CA ARG A 361 -9.57 -15.02 11.39
C ARG A 361 -8.77 -14.55 12.60
N GLU A 362 -7.65 -15.22 12.92
CA GLU A 362 -6.79 -14.83 14.03
C GLU A 362 -6.20 -13.43 13.83
N THR A 363 -5.77 -13.10 12.60
CA THR A 363 -5.24 -11.78 12.23
C THR A 363 -6.31 -10.69 12.35
N ALA A 364 -7.53 -10.95 11.85
CA ALA A 364 -8.65 -10.04 11.97
C ALA A 364 -8.99 -9.77 13.46
N GLN A 365 -9.08 -10.82 14.29
CA GLN A 365 -9.33 -10.68 15.73
C GLN A 365 -8.21 -9.93 16.46
N ALA A 366 -6.94 -10.20 16.12
CA ALA A 366 -5.81 -9.48 16.71
C ALA A 366 -5.83 -7.99 16.33
N MET A 367 -6.18 -7.68 15.08
CA MET A 367 -6.34 -6.31 14.61
C MET A 367 -7.49 -5.60 15.33
N ASP A 368 -8.65 -6.25 15.47
CA ASP A 368 -9.80 -5.70 16.18
C ASP A 368 -9.48 -5.41 17.65
N ARG A 369 -8.78 -6.31 18.33
CA ARG A 369 -8.31 -6.08 19.71
C ARG A 369 -7.35 -4.88 19.80
N PHE A 370 -6.41 -4.78 18.86
CA PHE A 370 -5.47 -3.67 18.81
C PHE A 370 -6.20 -2.32 18.60
N LEU A 371 -7.12 -2.26 17.64
CA LEU A 371 -7.90 -1.06 17.36
C LEU A 371 -8.81 -0.68 18.53
N THR A 372 -9.42 -1.67 19.20
CA THR A 372 -10.26 -1.44 20.40
C THR A 372 -9.44 -0.90 21.55
N ALA A 373 -8.22 -1.40 21.77
CA ALA A 373 -7.33 -0.92 22.82
C ALA A 373 -6.73 0.46 22.53
N LEU A 374 -6.65 0.86 21.27
CA LEU A 374 -6.07 2.14 20.87
C LEU A 374 -6.88 3.33 21.38
N VAL A 375 -8.20 3.25 21.40
CA VAL A 375 -9.09 4.33 21.88
C VAL A 375 -8.85 4.65 23.37
N PRO A 376 -8.94 3.68 24.30
CA PRO A 376 -8.62 3.94 25.73
C PRO A 376 -7.19 4.46 25.93
N MET A 377 -6.20 3.91 25.23
CA MET A 377 -4.82 4.38 25.35
C MET A 377 -4.67 5.85 24.93
N LEU A 378 -5.27 6.23 23.81
CA LEU A 378 -5.28 7.62 23.35
C LEU A 378 -6.01 8.53 24.34
N THR A 379 -7.16 8.10 24.87
CA THR A 379 -7.93 8.89 25.85
C THR A 379 -7.11 9.14 27.11
N ILE A 380 -6.45 8.11 27.67
CA ILE A 380 -5.58 8.25 28.85
C ILE A 380 -4.40 9.17 28.54
N ALA A 381 -3.70 8.95 27.41
CA ALA A 381 -2.58 9.80 27.03
C ALA A 381 -2.98 11.27 26.87
N MET A 382 -4.11 11.53 26.23
CA MET A 382 -4.64 12.87 26.05
C MET A 382 -5.09 13.50 27.37
N SER A 383 -5.71 12.74 28.28
CA SER A 383 -6.08 13.21 29.62
C SER A 383 -4.84 13.64 30.43
N ILE A 384 -3.74 12.90 30.32
CA ILE A 384 -2.47 13.28 30.97
C ILE A 384 -1.94 14.60 30.40
N VAL A 385 -1.96 14.75 29.07
CA VAL A 385 -1.49 15.98 28.39
C VAL A 385 -2.35 17.19 28.81
N VAL A 386 -3.67 17.06 28.70
CA VAL A 386 -4.60 18.13 29.09
C VAL A 386 -4.48 18.46 30.58
N GLY A 387 -4.43 17.45 31.45
CA GLY A 387 -4.22 17.62 32.89
C GLY A 387 -2.90 18.36 33.21
N THR A 388 -1.83 18.02 32.52
CA THR A 388 -0.54 18.72 32.66
C THR A 388 -0.63 20.19 32.26
N VAL A 389 -1.32 20.50 31.15
CA VAL A 389 -1.53 21.89 30.70
C VAL A 389 -2.39 22.66 31.72
N ILE A 390 -3.47 22.07 32.22
CA ILE A 390 -4.34 22.70 33.22
C ILE A 390 -3.56 22.97 34.51
N LEU A 391 -2.77 22.00 35.00
CA LEU A 391 -1.93 22.20 36.18
C LEU A 391 -0.89 23.30 35.95
N ALA A 392 -0.28 23.37 34.78
CA ALA A 392 0.66 24.43 34.44
C ALA A 392 0.03 25.84 34.42
N ILE A 393 -1.29 25.95 34.18
CA ILE A 393 -2.04 27.20 34.23
C ILE A 393 -2.51 27.50 35.67
N LEU A 394 -2.97 26.51 36.42
CA LEU A 394 -3.53 26.70 37.76
C LEU A 394 -2.47 26.94 38.85
N THR A 395 -1.28 26.30 38.75
CA THR A 395 -0.20 26.44 39.71
C THR A 395 0.21 27.93 39.91
N PRO A 396 0.47 28.69 38.86
CA PRO A 396 0.73 30.11 38.98
C PRO A 396 -0.39 30.90 39.68
N LEU A 397 -1.64 30.63 39.35
CA LEU A 397 -2.79 31.28 39.97
C LEU A 397 -2.86 31.08 41.47
N TYR A 398 -2.56 29.84 41.91
CA TYR A 398 -2.55 29.48 43.31
C TYR A 398 -1.41 30.18 44.08
N ASP A 399 -0.21 30.23 43.50
CA ASP A 399 0.93 30.93 44.09
C ASP A 399 0.69 32.45 44.24
N LEU A 400 -0.01 33.07 43.29
CA LEU A 400 -0.39 34.46 43.37
C LEU A 400 -1.40 34.74 44.49
N THR A 401 -2.42 33.92 44.64
CA THR A 401 -3.41 34.08 45.72
C THR A 401 -2.82 33.85 47.08
N SER A 402 -1.82 32.98 47.24
CA SER A 402 -1.11 32.75 48.50
C SER A 402 -0.10 33.81 48.84
N SER A 403 0.36 34.65 47.90
CA SER A 403 1.31 35.74 48.12
C SER A 403 0.64 37.09 48.42
N ILE A 404 -0.68 37.20 48.21
CA ILE A 404 -1.46 38.42 48.46
C ILE A 404 -2.26 38.34 49.78
N GLY A 405 -2.41 37.10 50.36
CA GLY A 405 -3.02 36.88 51.67
C GLY A 405 -2.00 36.68 52.77
#